data_9992a5e8e764dee95491188f81f51d83
#
_entry.id   9992a5e8e764dee95491188f81f51d83
#
_cell.length_a   1.000
_cell.length_b   1.000
_cell.length_c   1.000
_cell.angle_alpha   90.00
_cell.angle_beta   90.00
_cell.angle_gamma   90.00
#
_symmetry.space_group_name_H-M   'P 1'
#
loop_
_entity.id
_entity.type
_entity.pdbx_description
1 polymer ?
#
loop_
_entity_poly.entity_id
_entity_poly.type
_entity_poly.pdbx_seq_one_letter_code
_entity_poly.pdbx_strand_id
1 'polypeptide(L)'
;RETVEEAYPGDVVGIVGNVPMAIGDTLTEDQGIVYDEIPRFAPECFAYLENPVPANFKRFRDGLDQLLQEGVVQLYDLPDSLRRVPLLGAVGPLQFEIVQYRLESEYGAASRLEGAPWTVTQWLGDGTDIGALTLPQGVRPATDSLGQRVLLFPDEWSLRYFRDKNSGVTLHDGPPRPSVTSTGSTP
;
A
#
# COMPACT_ATOMS: atom_id res chain seq x y z
N ARG A 1 26.73 -0.99 -17.54
CA ARG A 1 25.81 0.17 -17.64
C ARG A 1 26.47 1.17 -18.56
N GLU A 2 25.78 1.58 -19.61
CA GLU A 2 26.22 2.56 -20.58
C GLU A 2 25.39 3.83 -20.39
N THR A 3 26.02 4.99 -20.47
CA THR A 3 25.31 6.26 -20.45
C THR A 3 24.84 6.58 -21.86
N VAL A 4 23.55 6.79 -22.04
CA VAL A 4 22.92 7.16 -23.31
C VAL A 4 22.43 8.60 -23.22
N GLU A 5 22.48 9.34 -24.33
CA GLU A 5 22.02 10.73 -24.44
C GLU A 5 20.54 10.78 -24.90
N GLU A 6 20.09 9.74 -25.59
CA GLU A 6 18.73 9.65 -26.15
C GLU A 6 18.12 8.29 -25.84
N ALA A 7 16.82 8.26 -25.62
CA ALA A 7 16.01 7.05 -25.43
C ALA A 7 14.83 7.08 -26.40
N TYR A 8 14.44 5.91 -26.88
CA TYR A 8 13.35 5.77 -27.85
C TYR A 8 12.15 5.02 -27.24
N PRO A 9 10.95 5.14 -27.84
CA PRO A 9 9.78 4.42 -27.40
C PRO A 9 10.03 2.91 -27.29
N GLY A 10 9.82 2.36 -26.09
CA GLY A 10 10.08 0.96 -25.75
C GLY A 10 11.38 0.73 -24.97
N ASP A 11 12.25 1.72 -24.87
CA ASP A 11 13.46 1.61 -24.07
C ASP A 11 13.17 1.70 -22.57
N VAL A 12 13.97 0.95 -21.79
CA VAL A 12 13.98 1.03 -20.33
C VAL A 12 15.29 1.69 -19.92
N VAL A 13 15.19 2.87 -19.31
CA VAL A 13 16.35 3.68 -18.92
C VAL A 13 16.34 3.96 -17.43
N GLY A 14 17.55 4.07 -16.85
CA GLY A 14 17.74 4.56 -15.49
C GLY A 14 18.09 6.05 -15.50
N ILE A 15 17.38 6.83 -14.69
CA ILE A 15 17.67 8.26 -14.52
C ILE A 15 18.60 8.43 -13.34
N VAL A 16 19.71 9.19 -13.55
CA VAL A 16 20.66 9.51 -12.50
C VAL A 16 20.44 10.98 -12.09
N GLY A 17 20.13 11.20 -10.82
CA GLY A 17 19.90 12.54 -10.29
C GLY A 17 19.07 12.52 -9.00
N ASN A 18 18.97 13.66 -8.35
CA ASN A 18 18.13 13.83 -7.16
C ASN A 18 16.79 14.48 -7.57
N VAL A 19 16.03 13.76 -8.39
CA VAL A 19 14.68 14.20 -8.78
C VAL A 19 13.68 13.49 -7.89
N PRO A 20 12.80 14.22 -7.17
CA PRO A 20 11.74 13.60 -6.38
C PRO A 20 10.72 12.96 -7.32
N MET A 21 10.77 11.64 -7.43
CA MET A 21 9.86 10.85 -8.27
C MET A 21 9.29 9.69 -7.48
N ALA A 22 8.04 9.36 -7.75
CA ALA A 22 7.38 8.18 -7.24
C ALA A 22 7.07 7.19 -8.38
N ILE A 23 6.80 5.94 -8.03
CA ILE A 23 6.34 4.94 -8.99
C ILE A 23 4.97 5.38 -9.53
N GLY A 24 4.85 5.44 -10.86
CA GLY A 24 3.64 5.91 -11.54
C GLY A 24 3.72 7.36 -12.04
N ASP A 25 4.76 8.12 -11.65
CA ASP A 25 4.95 9.48 -12.16
C ASP A 25 5.26 9.49 -13.66
N THR A 26 4.68 10.43 -14.37
CA THR A 26 4.97 10.68 -15.78
C THR A 26 6.06 11.74 -15.90
N LEU A 27 7.15 11.38 -16.58
CA LEU A 27 8.22 12.31 -16.94
C LEU A 27 8.03 12.77 -18.38
N THR A 28 7.80 14.05 -18.57
CA THR A 28 7.54 14.63 -19.89
C THR A 28 7.91 16.11 -19.91
N GLU A 29 8.30 16.62 -21.08
CA GLU A 29 8.42 18.05 -21.35
C GLU A 29 7.07 18.70 -21.69
N ASP A 30 6.11 17.89 -22.13
CA ASP A 30 4.74 18.35 -22.45
C ASP A 30 3.81 18.09 -21.27
N GLN A 31 3.38 19.15 -20.59
CA GLN A 31 2.48 19.09 -19.45
C GLN A 31 1.08 18.54 -19.76
N GLY A 32 0.72 18.42 -21.03
CA GLY A 32 -0.53 17.82 -21.46
C GLY A 32 -0.50 16.29 -21.53
N ILE A 33 0.69 15.67 -21.40
CA ILE A 33 0.85 14.22 -21.45
C ILE A 33 0.93 13.66 -20.05
N VAL A 34 -0.07 12.89 -19.66
CA VAL A 34 -0.10 12.13 -18.40
C VAL A 34 -0.49 10.70 -18.72
N TYR A 35 0.34 9.73 -18.36
CA TYR A 35 0.01 8.31 -18.48
C TYR A 35 -0.87 7.86 -17.33
N ASP A 36 -1.68 6.83 -17.59
CA ASP A 36 -2.49 6.22 -16.55
C ASP A 36 -1.61 5.67 -15.42
N GLU A 37 -2.06 5.84 -14.18
CA GLU A 37 -1.38 5.26 -13.02
C GLU A 37 -1.27 3.74 -13.13
N ILE A 38 -0.16 3.20 -12.62
CA ILE A 38 0.01 1.75 -12.49
C ILE A 38 -1.09 1.23 -11.55
N PRO A 39 -1.89 0.22 -11.97
CA PRO A 39 -2.95 -0.32 -11.13
C PRO A 39 -2.41 -0.83 -9.79
N ARG A 40 -2.99 -0.38 -8.69
CA ARG A 40 -2.70 -0.92 -7.35
C ARG A 40 -3.67 -2.06 -7.09
N PHE A 41 -3.13 -3.25 -6.92
CA PHE A 41 -3.92 -4.42 -6.59
C PHE A 41 -4.24 -4.45 -5.11
N ALA A 42 -5.47 -4.87 -4.77
CA ALA A 42 -5.85 -5.10 -3.39
C ALA A 42 -5.01 -6.25 -2.81
N PRO A 43 -4.51 -6.12 -1.56
CA PRO A 43 -3.85 -7.22 -0.89
C PRO A 43 -4.79 -8.38 -0.62
N GLU A 44 -4.28 -9.59 -0.78
CA GLU A 44 -4.97 -10.85 -0.50
C GLU A 44 -4.34 -11.60 0.70
N CYS A 45 -3.24 -11.09 1.23
CA CYS A 45 -2.61 -11.62 2.43
C CYS A 45 -1.96 -10.52 3.26
N PHE A 46 -1.93 -10.74 4.57
CA PHE A 46 -1.45 -9.78 5.54
C PHE A 46 -0.50 -10.42 6.55
N ALA A 47 0.52 -9.66 6.97
CA ALA A 47 1.43 -10.09 8.00
C ALA A 47 1.95 -8.89 8.81
N TYR A 48 2.16 -9.11 10.10
CA TYR A 48 2.90 -8.18 10.96
C TYR A 48 4.40 -8.40 10.77
N LEU A 49 5.14 -7.30 10.61
CA LEU A 49 6.58 -7.33 10.47
C LEU A 49 7.26 -6.81 11.72
N GLU A 50 7.91 -7.68 12.46
CA GLU A 50 8.61 -7.33 13.70
C GLU A 50 10.12 -7.19 13.49
N ASN A 51 10.71 -6.22 14.18
CA ASN A 51 12.16 -6.13 14.34
C ASN A 51 12.59 -6.88 15.62
N PRO A 52 13.20 -8.08 15.52
CA PRO A 52 13.61 -8.85 16.68
C PRO A 52 14.87 -8.27 17.37
N VAL A 53 15.58 -7.33 16.72
CA VAL A 53 16.84 -6.77 17.20
C VAL A 53 16.71 -5.25 17.38
N PRO A 54 16.34 -4.74 18.56
CA PRO A 54 16.12 -3.31 18.79
C PRO A 54 17.30 -2.40 18.38
N ALA A 55 18.53 -2.89 18.49
CA ALA A 55 19.72 -2.15 18.07
C ALA A 55 19.77 -1.81 16.58
N ASN A 56 19.03 -2.55 15.74
CA ASN A 56 18.96 -2.34 14.30
C ASN A 56 17.73 -1.52 13.87
N PHE A 57 17.01 -0.89 14.80
CA PHE A 57 15.75 -0.20 14.54
C PHE A 57 15.84 0.80 13.39
N LYS A 58 16.90 1.61 13.35
CA LYS A 58 17.07 2.60 12.27
C LYS A 58 17.20 1.93 10.90
N ARG A 59 18.08 0.91 10.80
CA ARG A 59 18.29 0.18 9.53
C ARG A 59 17.02 -0.53 9.06
N PHE A 60 16.31 -1.15 10.02
CA PHE A 60 15.03 -1.80 9.76
C PHE A 60 14.01 -0.82 9.21
N ARG A 61 13.87 0.35 9.84
CA ARG A 61 12.92 1.37 9.41
C ARG A 61 13.30 1.95 8.04
N ASP A 62 14.55 2.37 7.87
CA ASP A 62 15.02 2.95 6.60
C ASP A 62 14.84 1.94 5.43
N GLY A 63 15.12 0.64 5.68
CA GLY A 63 14.92 -0.42 4.70
C GLY A 63 13.44 -0.68 4.40
N LEU A 64 12.59 -0.72 5.42
CA LEU A 64 11.16 -0.89 5.23
C LEU A 64 10.56 0.28 4.46
N ASP A 65 10.91 1.53 4.81
CA ASP A 65 10.44 2.72 4.12
C ASP A 65 10.81 2.69 2.62
N GLN A 66 12.02 2.24 2.29
CA GLN A 66 12.45 2.06 0.90
C GLN A 66 11.62 1.00 0.16
N LEU A 67 11.39 -0.17 0.78
CA LEU A 67 10.61 -1.24 0.17
C LEU A 67 9.13 -0.86 -0.02
N LEU A 68 8.58 -0.05 0.87
CA LEU A 68 7.23 0.53 0.73
C LEU A 68 7.17 1.52 -0.44
N GLN A 69 8.18 2.38 -0.59
CA GLN A 69 8.27 3.32 -1.73
C GLN A 69 8.39 2.58 -3.07
N GLU A 70 9.08 1.45 -3.10
CA GLU A 70 9.17 0.58 -4.27
C GLU A 70 7.89 -0.22 -4.55
N GLY A 71 6.90 -0.16 -3.67
CA GLY A 71 5.63 -0.85 -3.84
C GLY A 71 5.71 -2.38 -3.71
N VAL A 72 6.75 -2.91 -3.08
CA VAL A 72 6.91 -4.36 -2.85
C VAL A 72 5.77 -4.90 -1.99
N VAL A 73 5.38 -4.14 -0.98
CA VAL A 73 4.24 -4.39 -0.08
C VAL A 73 3.54 -3.08 0.24
N GLN A 74 2.34 -3.16 0.80
CA GLN A 74 1.55 -2.01 1.23
C GLN A 74 1.49 -1.96 2.76
N LEU A 75 1.51 -0.75 3.33
CA LEU A 75 1.41 -0.54 4.78
C LEU A 75 -0.03 -0.22 5.17
N TYR A 76 -0.49 -0.81 6.26
CA TYR A 76 -1.79 -0.56 6.85
C TYR A 76 -1.66 -0.19 8.32
N ASP A 77 -2.42 0.82 8.76
CA ASP A 77 -2.54 1.21 10.16
C ASP A 77 -3.88 0.75 10.71
N LEU A 78 -3.84 0.12 11.89
CA LEU A 78 -5.01 -0.32 12.65
C LEU A 78 -5.20 0.64 13.83
N PRO A 79 -6.14 1.58 13.78
CA PRO A 79 -6.28 2.65 14.78
C PRO A 79 -6.50 2.14 16.21
N ASP A 80 -7.18 1.00 16.37
CA ASP A 80 -7.49 0.42 17.68
C ASP A 80 -6.52 -0.70 18.10
N SER A 81 -5.39 -0.84 17.42
CA SER A 81 -4.41 -1.87 17.75
C SER A 81 -3.48 -1.41 18.87
N LEU A 82 -3.38 -2.21 19.92
CA LEU A 82 -2.32 -2.07 20.94
C LEU A 82 -0.95 -2.49 20.41
N ARG A 83 -0.93 -3.17 19.27
CA ARG A 83 0.28 -3.69 18.62
C ARG A 83 0.90 -2.60 17.76
N ARG A 84 2.10 -2.15 18.15
CA ARG A 84 2.85 -1.09 17.44
C ARG A 84 3.87 -1.65 16.46
N VAL A 85 3.49 -2.65 15.70
CA VAL A 85 4.32 -3.23 14.64
C VAL A 85 3.63 -3.02 13.29
N PRO A 86 4.37 -2.76 12.21
CA PRO A 86 3.80 -2.57 10.89
C PRO A 86 2.94 -3.76 10.47
N LEU A 87 1.72 -3.49 9.98
CA LEU A 87 0.89 -4.46 9.28
C LEU A 87 1.12 -4.26 7.79
N LEU A 88 1.65 -5.28 7.13
CA LEU A 88 1.90 -5.28 5.70
C LEU A 88 0.81 -6.06 4.98
N GLY A 89 0.39 -5.54 3.82
CA GLY A 89 -0.48 -6.21 2.87
C GLY A 89 0.28 -6.53 1.58
N ALA A 90 0.02 -7.69 1.01
CA ALA A 90 0.62 -8.16 -0.23
C ALA A 90 -0.40 -8.92 -1.08
N VAL A 91 -0.19 -8.94 -2.40
CA VAL A 91 -1.00 -9.76 -3.33
C VAL A 91 -0.68 -11.25 -3.16
N GLY A 92 0.55 -11.58 -2.76
CA GLY A 92 0.94 -12.95 -2.52
C GLY A 92 2.05 -13.07 -1.46
N PRO A 93 2.15 -14.25 -0.80
CA PRO A 93 3.06 -14.45 0.34
C PRO A 93 4.55 -14.29 -0.04
N LEU A 94 4.92 -14.54 -1.29
CA LEU A 94 6.30 -14.38 -1.77
C LEU A 94 6.82 -12.95 -1.58
N GLN A 95 5.96 -11.95 -1.66
CA GLN A 95 6.35 -10.55 -1.44
C GLN A 95 6.89 -10.32 -0.02
N PHE A 96 6.33 -11.00 0.98
CA PHE A 96 6.85 -10.94 2.35
C PHE A 96 8.23 -11.59 2.49
N GLU A 97 8.49 -12.70 1.78
CA GLU A 97 9.81 -13.34 1.77
C GLU A 97 10.86 -12.41 1.13
N ILE A 98 10.48 -11.71 0.06
CA ILE A 98 11.33 -10.70 -0.59
C ILE A 98 11.65 -9.57 0.40
N VAL A 99 10.66 -9.07 1.15
CA VAL A 99 10.87 -8.02 2.16
C VAL A 99 11.87 -8.49 3.22
N GLN A 100 11.70 -9.71 3.77
CA GLN A 100 12.63 -10.26 4.77
C GLN A 100 14.05 -10.40 4.21
N TYR A 101 14.16 -11.02 3.04
CA TYR A 101 15.46 -11.22 2.38
C TYR A 101 16.18 -9.89 2.12
N ARG A 102 15.48 -8.89 1.61
CA ARG A 102 16.08 -7.59 1.29
C ARG A 102 16.43 -6.79 2.54
N LEU A 103 15.59 -6.81 3.59
CA LEU A 103 15.92 -6.20 4.88
C LEU A 103 17.21 -6.76 5.45
N GLU A 104 17.40 -8.07 5.37
CA GLU A 104 18.62 -8.71 5.89
C GLU A 104 19.81 -8.46 4.98
N SER A 105 19.70 -8.69 3.68
CA SER A 105 20.83 -8.64 2.74
C SER A 105 21.31 -7.23 2.41
N GLU A 106 20.39 -6.26 2.30
CA GLU A 106 20.72 -4.89 1.88
C GLU A 106 20.93 -3.95 3.10
N TYR A 107 20.18 -4.17 4.20
CA TYR A 107 20.18 -3.27 5.36
C TYR A 107 20.78 -3.92 6.62
N GLY A 108 21.08 -5.23 6.60
CA GLY A 108 21.58 -5.96 7.78
C GLY A 108 20.58 -5.96 8.93
N ALA A 109 19.28 -5.92 8.61
CA ALA A 109 18.20 -5.87 9.57
C ALA A 109 17.37 -7.15 9.50
N ALA A 110 17.59 -8.07 10.44
CA ALA A 110 16.76 -9.25 10.60
C ALA A 110 15.32 -8.84 10.90
N SER A 111 14.36 -9.61 10.37
CA SER A 111 12.94 -9.38 10.61
C SER A 111 12.20 -10.70 10.85
N ARG A 112 11.04 -10.61 11.51
CA ARG A 112 10.14 -11.73 11.73
C ARG A 112 8.75 -11.38 11.25
N LEU A 113 8.15 -12.29 10.49
CA LEU A 113 6.78 -12.19 10.03
C LEU A 113 5.85 -13.02 10.91
N GLU A 114 4.68 -12.45 11.21
CA GLU A 114 3.58 -13.14 11.84
C GLU A 114 2.32 -12.91 10.99
N GLY A 115 1.77 -13.99 10.42
CA GLY A 115 0.59 -13.91 9.57
C GLY A 115 -0.62 -13.30 10.28
N ALA A 116 -1.37 -12.47 9.56
CA ALA A 116 -2.63 -11.91 10.01
C ALA A 116 -3.81 -12.57 9.27
N PRO A 117 -5.01 -12.61 9.90
CA PRO A 117 -6.09 -13.48 9.41
C PRO A 117 -6.95 -12.89 8.28
N TRP A 118 -6.50 -11.81 7.63
CA TRP A 118 -7.28 -11.13 6.60
C TRP A 118 -6.84 -11.55 5.20
N THR A 119 -7.83 -11.71 4.31
CA THR A 119 -7.58 -12.09 2.91
C THR A 119 -8.32 -11.22 1.90
N VAL A 120 -9.23 -10.35 2.36
CA VAL A 120 -10.01 -9.48 1.50
C VAL A 120 -9.94 -8.05 2.01
N THR A 121 -9.67 -7.12 1.10
CA THR A 121 -9.60 -5.68 1.39
C THR A 121 -10.66 -4.94 0.60
N GLN A 122 -11.39 -4.04 1.26
CA GLN A 122 -12.37 -3.17 0.61
C GLN A 122 -12.16 -1.73 1.08
N TRP A 123 -12.08 -0.79 0.14
CA TRP A 123 -12.01 0.63 0.46
C TRP A 123 -13.41 1.19 0.69
N LEU A 124 -13.55 1.99 1.75
CA LEU A 124 -14.81 2.66 2.09
C LEU A 124 -14.99 3.92 1.22
N GLY A 125 -16.21 4.10 0.69
CA GLY A 125 -16.59 5.35 0.06
C GLY A 125 -16.49 6.55 1.02
N ASP A 126 -16.28 7.74 0.43
CA ASP A 126 -16.17 8.98 1.20
C ASP A 126 -17.39 9.24 2.08
N GLY A 127 -17.15 9.82 3.25
CA GLY A 127 -18.22 10.17 4.20
C GLY A 127 -18.82 9.02 5.00
N THR A 128 -18.37 7.76 4.80
CA THR A 128 -18.88 6.61 5.58
C THR A 128 -18.50 6.74 7.05
N ASP A 129 -19.48 6.68 7.94
CA ASP A 129 -19.24 6.64 9.39
C ASP A 129 -18.99 5.20 9.84
N ILE A 130 -17.74 4.88 10.17
CA ILE A 130 -17.34 3.54 10.63
C ILE A 130 -18.05 3.15 11.94
N GLY A 131 -18.33 4.13 12.81
CA GLY A 131 -19.02 3.87 14.08
C GLY A 131 -20.47 3.41 13.94
N ALA A 132 -21.10 3.71 12.79
CA ALA A 132 -22.46 3.29 12.47
C ALA A 132 -22.52 1.91 11.77
N LEU A 133 -21.37 1.31 11.42
CA LEU A 133 -21.34 0.04 10.69
C LEU A 133 -21.54 -1.17 11.60
N THR A 134 -22.28 -2.15 11.09
CA THR A 134 -22.36 -3.49 11.71
C THR A 134 -21.19 -4.34 11.17
N LEU A 135 -20.11 -4.41 11.93
CA LEU A 135 -18.93 -5.18 11.56
C LEU A 135 -19.06 -6.66 11.98
N PRO A 136 -18.89 -7.62 11.04
CA PRO A 136 -18.77 -9.03 11.38
C PRO A 136 -17.56 -9.31 12.27
N GLN A 137 -17.58 -10.43 12.96
CA GLN A 137 -16.45 -10.85 13.79
C GLN A 137 -15.18 -11.01 12.92
N GLY A 138 -14.07 -10.49 13.41
CA GLY A 138 -12.76 -10.55 12.72
C GLY A 138 -12.53 -9.46 11.68
N VAL A 139 -13.56 -8.74 11.24
CA VAL A 139 -13.42 -7.56 10.38
C VAL A 139 -12.76 -6.43 11.14
N ARG A 140 -11.80 -5.76 10.53
CA ARG A 140 -11.09 -4.63 11.13
C ARG A 140 -11.06 -3.42 10.19
N PRO A 141 -11.43 -2.24 10.71
CA PRO A 141 -11.10 -0.99 10.06
C PRO A 141 -9.60 -0.77 10.09
N ALA A 142 -9.07 -0.26 8.99
CA ALA A 142 -7.68 0.14 8.85
C ALA A 142 -7.58 1.38 7.95
N THR A 143 -6.38 1.93 7.87
CA THR A 143 -6.04 3.02 6.97
C THR A 143 -4.85 2.61 6.13
N ASP A 144 -4.88 2.84 4.83
CA ASP A 144 -3.74 2.60 3.95
C ASP A 144 -2.70 3.74 4.02
N SER A 145 -1.60 3.60 3.31
CA SER A 145 -0.50 4.57 3.27
C SER A 145 -0.89 5.95 2.71
N LEU A 146 -2.04 6.04 2.02
CA LEU A 146 -2.60 7.30 1.50
C LEU A 146 -3.63 7.93 2.43
N GLY A 147 -3.87 7.35 3.61
CA GLY A 147 -4.88 7.81 4.56
C GLY A 147 -6.30 7.40 4.17
N GLN A 148 -6.48 6.51 3.19
CA GLN A 148 -7.78 6.01 2.77
C GLN A 148 -8.26 4.93 3.72
N ARG A 149 -9.54 4.98 4.07
CA ARG A 149 -10.15 4.03 5.01
C ARG A 149 -10.51 2.73 4.31
N VAL A 150 -10.11 1.63 4.91
CA VAL A 150 -10.36 0.28 4.41
C VAL A 150 -10.98 -0.60 5.48
N LEU A 151 -11.65 -1.65 5.04
CA LEU A 151 -12.07 -2.76 5.88
C LEU A 151 -11.31 -4.01 5.46
N LEU A 152 -10.69 -4.68 6.42
CA LEU A 152 -10.00 -5.94 6.25
C LEU A 152 -10.91 -7.07 6.70
N PHE A 153 -11.22 -7.99 5.79
CA PHE A 153 -12.11 -9.12 6.03
C PHE A 153 -11.32 -10.43 6.09
N PRO A 154 -11.65 -11.34 7.01
CA PRO A 154 -11.02 -12.66 7.07
C PRO A 154 -11.26 -13.48 5.79
N ASP A 155 -12.44 -13.34 5.20
CA ASP A 155 -12.89 -14.13 4.06
C ASP A 155 -14.04 -13.46 3.30
N GLU A 156 -14.36 -14.00 2.12
CA GLU A 156 -15.46 -13.55 1.26
C GLU A 156 -16.86 -13.72 1.90
N TRP A 157 -17.02 -14.66 2.82
CA TRP A 157 -18.29 -14.81 3.52
C TRP A 157 -18.57 -13.63 4.44
N SER A 158 -17.54 -13.21 5.19
CA SER A 158 -17.60 -12.02 6.05
C SER A 158 -17.91 -10.76 5.26
N LEU A 159 -17.34 -10.61 4.05
CA LEU A 159 -17.65 -9.49 3.16
C LEU A 159 -19.11 -9.53 2.70
N ARG A 160 -19.64 -10.68 2.29
CA ARG A 160 -21.05 -10.82 1.88
C ARG A 160 -21.98 -10.50 3.04
N TYR A 161 -21.70 -11.04 4.22
CA TYR A 161 -22.49 -10.74 5.43
C TYR A 161 -22.47 -9.24 5.77
N PHE A 162 -21.32 -8.58 5.64
CA PHE A 162 -21.21 -7.14 5.83
C PHE A 162 -22.09 -6.37 4.85
N ARG A 163 -22.06 -6.70 3.57
CA ARG A 163 -22.90 -6.07 2.53
C ARG A 163 -24.39 -6.20 2.82
N ASP A 164 -24.82 -7.37 3.28
CA ASP A 164 -26.23 -7.62 3.64
C ASP A 164 -26.69 -6.76 4.84
N LYS A 165 -25.81 -6.53 5.81
CA LYS A 165 -26.12 -5.75 7.01
C LYS A 165 -25.96 -4.24 6.82
N ASN A 166 -25.21 -3.79 5.84
CA ASN A 166 -24.85 -2.39 5.59
C ASN A 166 -25.16 -1.99 4.13
N SER A 167 -26.40 -2.22 3.68
CA SER A 167 -26.82 -2.08 2.26
C SER A 167 -26.65 -0.68 1.66
N GLY A 168 -26.42 0.35 2.49
CA GLY A 168 -26.18 1.73 2.02
C GLY A 168 -24.70 2.12 1.91
N VAL A 169 -23.77 1.19 2.20
CA VAL A 169 -22.34 1.48 2.22
C VAL A 169 -21.72 1.17 0.86
N THR A 170 -21.00 2.16 0.32
CA THR A 170 -20.21 1.98 -0.90
C THR A 170 -18.86 1.36 -0.55
N LEU A 171 -18.55 0.24 -1.20
CA LEU A 171 -17.26 -0.45 -1.13
C LEU A 171 -16.61 -0.50 -2.51
N HIS A 172 -15.29 -0.35 -2.53
CA HIS A 172 -14.46 -0.42 -3.73
C HIS A 172 -13.44 -1.55 -3.59
N ASP A 173 -13.24 -2.32 -4.66
CA ASP A 173 -12.27 -3.44 -4.71
C ASP A 173 -10.80 -2.97 -4.83
N GLY A 174 -10.58 -1.68 -5.01
CA GLY A 174 -9.27 -1.05 -5.08
C GLY A 174 -9.28 0.35 -4.50
N PRO A 175 -8.11 0.96 -4.27
CA PRO A 175 -8.02 2.31 -3.76
C PRO A 175 -8.75 3.28 -4.70
N PRO A 176 -9.69 4.08 -4.18
CA PRO A 176 -10.35 5.10 -4.98
C PRO A 176 -9.28 6.07 -5.50
N ARG A 177 -9.39 6.43 -6.79
CA ARG A 177 -8.49 7.42 -7.39
C ARG A 177 -8.65 8.73 -6.62
N PRO A 178 -7.55 9.39 -6.21
CA PRO A 178 -7.67 10.73 -5.66
C PRO A 178 -8.37 11.59 -6.72
N SER A 179 -9.46 12.24 -6.33
CA SER A 179 -10.12 13.22 -7.18
C SER A 179 -9.09 14.30 -7.50
N VAL A 180 -8.64 14.36 -8.75
CA VAL A 180 -7.81 15.47 -9.24
C VAL A 180 -8.69 16.72 -9.14
N THR A 181 -8.56 17.43 -8.03
CA THR A 181 -9.09 18.79 -7.92
C THR A 181 -8.28 19.62 -8.91
N SER A 182 -8.85 19.82 -10.10
CA SER A 182 -8.34 20.81 -11.05
C SER A 182 -8.39 22.17 -10.33
N THR A 183 -7.27 22.55 -9.72
CA THR A 183 -7.04 23.94 -9.33
C THR A 183 -6.94 24.72 -10.62
N GLY A 184 -8.10 25.13 -11.15
CA GLY A 184 -8.20 26.09 -12.21
C GLY A 184 -7.51 27.37 -11.74
N SER A 185 -6.32 27.61 -12.24
CA SER A 185 -5.76 28.96 -12.27
C SER A 185 -6.61 29.77 -13.24
N THR A 186 -7.45 30.61 -12.68
CA THR A 186 -8.10 31.70 -13.42
C THR A 186 -7.06 32.80 -13.67
N PRO A 187 -7.06 33.43 -14.84
CA PRO A 187 -6.05 34.35 -15.37
C PRO A 187 -5.84 35.63 -14.56
#